data_8849fda5e73ca95a7e33ae346ff0dff4
#
_entry.id   8849fda5e73ca95a7e33ae346ff0dff4
#
_cell.length_a   1.000
_cell.length_b   1.000
_cell.length_c   1.000
_cell.angle_alpha   90.00
_cell.angle_beta   90.00
_cell.angle_gamma   90.00
#
_symmetry.space_group_name_H-M   'P 1'
#
loop_
_entity.id
_entity.type
_entity.pdbx_description
1 polymer ?
#
loop_
_entity_poly.entity_id
_entity_poly.type
_entity_poly.pdbx_seq_one_letter_code
_entity_poly.pdbx_strand_id
1 'polypeptide(L)'
;ARLSRILTDMKTNKTQKSWFKKALKWLAISGFCGAGAAIGMGLVVFSVVYYQLPPIDALTQYRPKVPLRIYTADGDLIGEFGEERRDYVPFDEIPRHVKLAILAAEDNGFYEHSGIEFMGIARAALANLITGRRGQGGSTITMQVARNFFLSSERSYTRKLYEVALAFKICLLYT
;
A
#
# COMPACT_ATOMS: atom_id res chain seq x y z
N ALA A 1 -30.11 20.66 60.01
CA ALA A 1 -30.22 19.44 59.17
C ALA A 1 -30.20 19.67 57.65
N ARG A 2 -30.79 20.77 57.07
CA ARG A 2 -30.79 21.06 55.60
C ARG A 2 -29.43 21.57 55.11
N LEU A 3 -28.76 22.45 55.85
CA LEU A 3 -27.48 23.05 55.48
C LEU A 3 -26.32 22.01 55.41
N SER A 4 -26.31 21.03 56.33
CA SER A 4 -25.32 19.97 56.35
C SER A 4 -25.39 19.06 55.12
N ARG A 5 -26.59 18.74 54.62
CA ARG A 5 -26.78 17.96 53.40
C ARG A 5 -26.28 18.69 52.14
N ILE A 6 -26.58 20.00 52.02
CA ILE A 6 -26.12 20.81 50.88
C ILE A 6 -24.59 20.88 50.81
N LEU A 7 -23.92 21.06 51.95
CA LEU A 7 -22.47 21.10 52.05
C LEU A 7 -21.81 19.73 51.72
N THR A 8 -22.47 18.62 52.07
CA THR A 8 -22.01 17.27 51.76
C THR A 8 -22.15 17.00 50.25
N ASP A 9 -23.28 17.37 49.64
CA ASP A 9 -23.51 17.21 48.19
C ASP A 9 -22.57 18.07 47.32
N MET A 10 -22.24 19.29 47.77
CA MET A 10 -21.26 20.15 47.08
C MET A 10 -19.83 19.58 47.16
N LYS A 11 -19.49 18.94 48.28
CA LYS A 11 -18.16 18.33 48.48
C LYS A 11 -17.97 17.04 47.68
N THR A 12 -19.03 16.20 47.57
CA THR A 12 -19.04 14.97 46.78
C THR A 12 -18.97 15.28 45.27
N ASN A 13 -19.67 16.31 44.78
CA ASN A 13 -19.66 16.73 43.40
C ASN A 13 -18.26 17.28 42.97
N LYS A 14 -17.57 18.00 43.85
CA LYS A 14 -16.21 18.50 43.57
C LYS A 14 -15.17 17.40 43.50
N THR A 15 -15.23 16.37 44.34
CA THR A 15 -14.33 15.22 44.32
C THR A 15 -14.58 14.31 43.13
N GLN A 16 -15.84 14.09 42.76
CA GLN A 16 -16.21 13.31 41.57
C GLN A 16 -15.71 13.96 40.27
N LYS A 17 -15.85 15.29 40.13
CA LYS A 17 -15.38 16.06 39.00
C LYS A 17 -13.85 16.06 38.90
N SER A 18 -13.12 16.04 40.00
CA SER A 18 -11.65 15.96 40.06
C SER A 18 -11.14 14.58 39.66
N TRP A 19 -11.79 13.51 40.12
CA TRP A 19 -11.43 12.15 39.75
C TRP A 19 -11.66 11.88 38.27
N PHE A 20 -12.79 12.33 37.72
CA PHE A 20 -13.09 12.19 36.28
C PHE A 20 -12.04 12.89 35.40
N LYS A 21 -11.60 14.11 35.76
CA LYS A 21 -10.52 14.80 35.05
C LYS A 21 -9.19 14.04 35.11
N LYS A 22 -8.86 13.43 36.23
CA LYS A 22 -7.65 12.61 36.41
C LYS A 22 -7.74 11.34 35.55
N ALA A 23 -8.88 10.64 35.60
CA ALA A 23 -9.12 9.45 34.78
C ALA A 23 -9.02 9.74 33.29
N LEU A 24 -9.64 10.84 32.80
CA LEU A 24 -9.55 11.27 31.42
C LEU A 24 -8.10 11.61 31.00
N LYS A 25 -7.34 12.27 31.88
CA LYS A 25 -5.92 12.57 31.63
C LYS A 25 -5.07 11.29 31.50
N TRP A 26 -5.27 10.32 32.39
CA TRP A 26 -4.56 9.05 32.32
C TRP A 26 -4.93 8.24 31.07
N LEU A 27 -6.20 8.28 30.68
CA LEU A 27 -6.69 7.63 29.47
C LEU A 27 -6.12 8.28 28.21
N ALA A 28 -5.97 9.60 28.18
CA ALA A 28 -5.30 10.32 27.08
C ALA A 28 -3.80 10.00 27.03
N ILE A 29 -3.11 9.96 28.18
CA ILE A 29 -1.69 9.62 28.24
C ILE A 29 -1.45 8.18 27.79
N SER A 30 -2.24 7.21 28.28
CA SER A 30 -2.10 5.81 27.88
C SER A 30 -2.41 5.61 26.38
N GLY A 31 -3.39 6.32 25.84
CA GLY A 31 -3.70 6.33 24.41
C GLY A 31 -2.53 6.88 23.58
N PHE A 32 -1.95 7.99 24.02
CA PHE A 32 -0.80 8.58 23.34
C PHE A 32 0.46 7.69 23.40
N CYS A 33 0.74 7.10 24.57
CA CYS A 33 1.86 6.15 24.72
C CYS A 33 1.63 4.88 23.87
N GLY A 34 0.38 4.35 23.85
CA GLY A 34 0.02 3.21 23.02
C GLY A 34 0.19 3.50 21.51
N ALA A 35 -0.25 4.67 21.06
CA ALA A 35 -0.06 5.10 19.68
C ALA A 35 1.44 5.26 19.33
N GLY A 36 2.23 5.88 20.21
CA GLY A 36 3.67 6.01 20.03
C GLY A 36 4.38 4.66 19.95
N ALA A 37 4.03 3.71 20.81
CA ALA A 37 4.59 2.37 20.77
C ALA A 37 4.21 1.62 19.49
N ALA A 38 2.96 1.75 19.01
CA ALA A 38 2.51 1.15 17.76
C ALA A 38 3.25 1.72 16.54
N ILE A 39 3.44 3.04 16.50
CA ILE A 39 4.23 3.70 15.44
C ILE A 39 5.68 3.23 15.49
N GLY A 40 6.30 3.20 16.67
CA GLY A 40 7.68 2.72 16.83
C GLY A 40 7.86 1.28 16.37
N MET A 41 6.94 0.39 16.74
CA MET A 41 6.93 -0.99 16.27
C MET A 41 6.77 -1.07 14.75
N GLY A 42 5.87 -0.28 14.16
CA GLY A 42 5.67 -0.19 12.72
C GLY A 42 6.93 0.23 11.97
N LEU A 43 7.66 1.22 12.49
CA LEU A 43 8.93 1.68 11.92
C LEU A 43 10.02 0.60 11.99
N VAL A 44 10.11 -0.12 13.11
CA VAL A 44 11.07 -1.23 13.24
C VAL A 44 10.77 -2.33 12.24
N VAL A 45 9.50 -2.76 12.15
CA VAL A 45 9.09 -3.78 11.18
C VAL A 45 9.37 -3.31 9.75
N PHE A 46 9.04 -2.06 9.42
CA PHE A 46 9.32 -1.49 8.10
C PHE A 46 10.83 -1.48 7.80
N SER A 47 11.66 -1.07 8.75
CA SER A 47 13.11 -1.07 8.59
C SER A 47 13.67 -2.46 8.33
N VAL A 48 13.24 -3.47 9.11
CA VAL A 48 13.66 -4.87 8.92
C VAL A 48 13.27 -5.37 7.52
N VAL A 49 12.03 -5.10 7.10
CA VAL A 49 11.55 -5.46 5.76
C VAL A 49 12.36 -4.74 4.69
N TYR A 50 12.63 -3.43 4.86
CA TYR A 50 13.37 -2.63 3.89
C TYR A 50 14.79 -3.16 3.65
N TYR A 51 15.49 -3.60 4.69
CA TYR A 51 16.83 -4.20 4.55
C TYR A 51 16.82 -5.58 3.88
N GLN A 52 15.71 -6.30 3.93
CA GLN A 52 15.55 -7.62 3.29
C GLN A 52 15.07 -7.52 1.83
N LEU A 53 14.80 -6.29 1.32
CA LEU A 53 14.30 -6.13 -0.03
C LEU A 53 15.36 -6.51 -1.07
N PRO A 54 14.97 -7.23 -2.12
CA PRO A 54 15.86 -7.57 -3.23
C PRO A 54 16.40 -6.32 -3.92
N PRO A 55 17.55 -6.44 -4.62
CA PRO A 55 18.04 -5.37 -5.48
C PRO A 55 17.05 -5.14 -6.62
N ILE A 56 16.82 -3.86 -6.99
CA ILE A 56 15.83 -3.50 -8.02
C ILE A 56 16.42 -3.50 -9.43
N ASP A 57 17.69 -3.88 -9.60
CA ASP A 57 18.37 -3.95 -10.90
C ASP A 57 17.66 -4.86 -11.91
N ALA A 58 16.85 -5.81 -11.41
CA ALA A 58 16.00 -6.65 -12.23
C ALA A 58 14.98 -5.87 -13.07
N LEU A 59 14.58 -4.66 -12.65
CA LEU A 59 13.67 -3.80 -13.43
C LEU A 59 14.38 -3.18 -14.63
N THR A 60 15.63 -2.77 -14.47
CA THR A 60 16.41 -2.13 -15.56
C THR A 60 16.90 -3.13 -16.59
N GLN A 61 17.09 -4.39 -16.19
CA GLN A 61 17.60 -5.46 -17.05
C GLN A 61 16.49 -6.37 -17.57
N TYR A 62 15.24 -6.03 -17.31
CA TYR A 62 14.12 -6.85 -17.76
C TYR A 62 14.08 -6.94 -19.28
N ARG A 63 14.17 -8.18 -19.75
CA ARG A 63 13.91 -8.51 -21.16
C ARG A 63 12.65 -9.37 -21.22
N PRO A 64 11.58 -8.91 -21.90
CA PRO A 64 10.39 -9.72 -22.07
C PRO A 64 10.73 -11.03 -22.78
N LYS A 65 10.12 -12.12 -22.36
CA LYS A 65 10.21 -13.39 -23.08
C LYS A 65 9.48 -13.23 -24.41
N VAL A 66 10.21 -13.28 -25.50
CA VAL A 66 9.66 -13.28 -26.86
C VAL A 66 9.65 -14.71 -27.39
N PRO A 67 8.62 -15.12 -28.13
CA PRO A 67 8.58 -16.42 -28.76
C PRO A 67 9.62 -16.53 -29.86
N LEU A 68 10.11 -17.75 -30.09
CA LEU A 68 10.93 -18.05 -31.25
C LEU A 68 10.03 -18.09 -32.51
N ARG A 69 10.27 -17.20 -33.45
CA ARG A 69 9.58 -17.16 -34.74
C ARG A 69 10.49 -17.67 -35.83
N ILE A 70 10.01 -18.63 -36.61
CA ILE A 70 10.72 -19.22 -37.74
C ILE A 70 10.04 -18.77 -39.03
N TYR A 71 10.82 -18.18 -39.94
CA TYR A 71 10.32 -17.65 -41.19
C TYR A 71 10.93 -18.41 -42.37
N THR A 72 10.21 -18.43 -43.51
CA THR A 72 10.76 -18.84 -44.82
C THR A 72 11.82 -17.83 -45.29
N ALA A 73 12.57 -18.17 -46.33
CA ALA A 73 13.48 -17.23 -46.96
C ALA A 73 12.74 -16.00 -47.58
N ASP A 74 11.48 -16.20 -47.92
CA ASP A 74 10.59 -15.17 -48.50
C ASP A 74 9.89 -14.30 -47.44
N GLY A 75 10.10 -14.60 -46.14
CA GLY A 75 9.58 -13.82 -45.02
C GLY A 75 8.25 -14.29 -44.45
N ASP A 76 7.71 -15.41 -44.93
CA ASP A 76 6.45 -15.99 -44.38
C ASP A 76 6.71 -16.72 -43.06
N LEU A 77 5.82 -16.52 -42.09
CA LEU A 77 5.91 -17.15 -40.79
C LEU A 77 5.56 -18.66 -40.87
N ILE A 78 6.56 -19.53 -40.67
CA ILE A 78 6.39 -20.98 -40.66
C ILE A 78 5.79 -21.43 -39.31
N GLY A 79 6.27 -20.84 -38.20
CA GLY A 79 5.79 -21.22 -36.86
C GLY A 79 6.32 -20.31 -35.75
N GLU A 80 5.59 -20.33 -34.64
CA GLU A 80 5.90 -19.58 -33.45
C GLU A 80 5.94 -20.54 -32.26
N PHE A 81 7.06 -20.56 -31.54
CA PHE A 81 7.33 -21.49 -30.44
C PHE A 81 7.68 -20.73 -29.18
N GLY A 82 6.98 -21.00 -28.08
CA GLY A 82 7.19 -20.39 -26.77
C GLY A 82 5.97 -20.59 -25.90
N GLU A 83 6.16 -20.49 -24.57
CA GLU A 83 5.07 -20.55 -23.59
C GLU A 83 4.11 -19.35 -23.70
N GLU A 84 4.64 -18.21 -24.14
CA GLU A 84 3.93 -16.95 -24.23
C GLU A 84 4.13 -16.35 -25.62
N ARG A 85 3.01 -16.05 -26.27
CA ARG A 85 3.01 -15.33 -27.56
C ARG A 85 2.82 -13.85 -27.27
N ARG A 86 3.95 -13.13 -27.17
CA ARG A 86 3.95 -11.69 -26.87
C ARG A 86 4.67 -10.92 -27.98
N ASP A 87 4.04 -9.84 -28.41
CA ASP A 87 4.70 -8.81 -29.20
C ASP A 87 5.07 -7.66 -28.25
N TYR A 88 6.36 -7.36 -28.20
CA TYR A 88 6.85 -6.22 -27.43
C TYR A 88 6.59 -4.94 -28.19
N VAL A 89 5.80 -4.05 -27.60
CA VAL A 89 5.57 -2.70 -28.12
C VAL A 89 6.30 -1.72 -27.21
N PRO A 90 7.26 -0.93 -27.72
CA PRO A 90 7.92 0.11 -26.94
C PRO A 90 6.92 1.10 -26.35
N PHE A 91 7.23 1.63 -25.17
CA PHE A 91 6.32 2.54 -24.47
C PHE A 91 5.91 3.75 -25.30
N ASP A 92 6.83 4.30 -26.10
CA ASP A 92 6.58 5.48 -26.93
C ASP A 92 5.63 5.19 -28.09
N GLU A 93 5.58 3.96 -28.56
CA GLU A 93 4.68 3.51 -29.64
C GLU A 93 3.25 3.21 -29.13
N ILE A 94 3.06 3.06 -27.82
CA ILE A 94 1.73 2.84 -27.25
C ILE A 94 0.90 4.12 -27.39
N PRO A 95 -0.30 4.07 -28.00
CA PRO A 95 -1.16 5.24 -28.16
C PRO A 95 -1.53 5.87 -26.82
N ARG A 96 -1.59 7.20 -26.77
CA ARG A 96 -1.86 7.96 -25.54
C ARG A 96 -3.16 7.53 -24.85
N HIS A 97 -4.21 7.29 -25.61
CA HIS A 97 -5.50 6.89 -25.05
C HIS A 97 -5.46 5.52 -24.34
N VAL A 98 -4.61 4.59 -24.83
CA VAL A 98 -4.41 3.29 -24.17
C VAL A 98 -3.68 3.47 -22.84
N LYS A 99 -2.63 4.28 -22.80
CA LYS A 99 -1.91 4.64 -21.57
C LYS A 99 -2.87 5.25 -20.53
N LEU A 100 -3.68 6.23 -20.96
CA LEU A 100 -4.65 6.89 -20.09
C LEU A 100 -5.76 5.96 -19.60
N ALA A 101 -6.23 5.04 -20.43
CA ALA A 101 -7.23 4.06 -20.03
C ALA A 101 -6.71 3.11 -18.94
N ILE A 102 -5.46 2.64 -19.07
CA ILE A 102 -4.82 1.81 -18.03
C ILE A 102 -4.65 2.60 -16.73
N LEU A 103 -4.15 3.85 -16.81
CA LEU A 103 -4.00 4.70 -15.63
C LEU A 103 -5.34 4.96 -14.96
N ALA A 104 -6.38 5.28 -15.71
CA ALA A 104 -7.71 5.54 -15.16
C ALA A 104 -8.33 4.32 -14.47
N ALA A 105 -8.04 3.11 -14.97
CA ALA A 105 -8.57 1.88 -14.42
C ALA A 105 -7.81 1.39 -13.17
N GLU A 106 -6.49 1.50 -13.18
CA GLU A 106 -5.62 0.88 -12.17
C GLU A 106 -5.11 1.89 -11.13
N ASP A 107 -4.82 3.14 -11.55
CA ASP A 107 -4.18 4.14 -10.70
C ASP A 107 -4.42 5.55 -11.24
N ASN A 108 -5.61 6.07 -11.03
CA ASN A 108 -6.04 7.37 -11.58
C ASN A 108 -5.15 8.55 -11.12
N GLY A 109 -4.55 8.44 -9.93
CA GLY A 109 -3.64 9.44 -9.35
C GLY A 109 -2.15 9.17 -9.59
N PHE A 110 -1.77 8.32 -10.55
CA PHE A 110 -0.41 7.84 -10.75
C PHE A 110 0.67 8.94 -10.78
N TYR A 111 0.37 10.08 -11.37
CA TYR A 111 1.29 11.23 -11.44
C TYR A 111 1.21 12.18 -10.23
N GLU A 112 0.29 11.95 -9.30
CA GLU A 112 0.04 12.82 -8.15
C GLU A 112 0.71 12.30 -6.86
N HIS A 113 1.07 11.00 -6.84
CA HIS A 113 1.68 10.36 -5.68
C HIS A 113 3.05 9.76 -5.98
N SER A 114 3.88 9.60 -4.95
CA SER A 114 5.22 9.00 -5.04
C SER A 114 5.18 7.46 -4.95
N GLY A 115 4.42 6.80 -5.85
CA GLY A 115 4.31 5.35 -5.96
C GLY A 115 3.38 4.67 -4.96
N ILE A 116 2.93 5.36 -3.91
CA ILE A 116 1.97 4.85 -2.94
C ILE A 116 0.90 5.91 -2.70
N GLU A 117 -0.37 5.57 -2.96
CA GLU A 117 -1.51 6.41 -2.65
C GLU A 117 -2.08 6.03 -1.27
N PHE A 118 -1.59 6.66 -0.20
CA PHE A 118 -2.01 6.36 1.18
C PHE A 118 -3.50 6.57 1.41
N MET A 119 -4.09 7.61 0.82
CA MET A 119 -5.52 7.90 0.94
C MET A 119 -6.37 6.85 0.23
N GLY A 120 -5.92 6.35 -0.91
CA GLY A 120 -6.57 5.25 -1.63
C GLY A 120 -6.55 3.95 -0.83
N ILE A 121 -5.42 3.64 -0.19
CA ILE A 121 -5.29 2.47 0.69
C ILE A 121 -6.24 2.61 1.90
N ALA A 122 -6.26 3.78 2.55
CA ALA A 122 -7.14 4.04 3.70
C ALA A 122 -8.63 3.95 3.32
N ARG A 123 -9.01 4.55 2.19
CA ARG A 123 -10.37 4.48 1.64
C ARG A 123 -10.78 3.03 1.34
N ALA A 124 -9.92 2.26 0.67
CA ALA A 124 -10.16 0.87 0.34
C ALA A 124 -10.27 -0.01 1.61
N ALA A 125 -9.41 0.22 2.60
CA ALA A 125 -9.47 -0.50 3.87
C ALA A 125 -10.78 -0.22 4.61
N LEU A 126 -11.19 1.04 4.70
CA LEU A 126 -12.44 1.45 5.35
C LEU A 126 -13.67 0.86 4.62
N ALA A 127 -13.70 0.96 3.29
CA ALA A 127 -14.79 0.41 2.48
C ALA A 127 -14.91 -1.11 2.64
N ASN A 128 -13.79 -1.83 2.62
CA ASN A 128 -13.77 -3.27 2.82
C ASN A 128 -14.19 -3.66 4.25
N LEU A 129 -13.85 -2.85 5.25
CA LEU A 129 -14.26 -3.06 6.64
C LEU A 129 -15.76 -2.88 6.81
N ILE A 130 -16.34 -1.81 6.23
CA ILE A 130 -17.77 -1.50 6.32
C ILE A 130 -18.61 -2.51 5.53
N THR A 131 -18.17 -2.89 4.35
CA THR A 131 -18.94 -3.79 3.46
C THR A 131 -18.74 -5.26 3.77
N GLY A 132 -17.72 -5.62 4.58
CA GLY A 132 -17.33 -7.01 4.83
C GLY A 132 -16.81 -7.75 3.58
N ARG A 133 -16.64 -7.05 2.46
CA ARG A 133 -16.21 -7.61 1.16
C ARG A 133 -14.85 -7.02 0.77
N ARG A 134 -13.98 -7.85 0.21
CA ARG A 134 -12.69 -7.41 -0.37
C ARG A 134 -12.90 -6.96 -1.83
N GLY A 135 -13.74 -5.94 -2.03
CA GLY A 135 -14.14 -5.48 -3.37
C GLY A 135 -13.31 -4.30 -3.87
N GLN A 136 -12.81 -3.44 -2.98
CA GLN A 136 -12.08 -2.25 -3.37
C GLN A 136 -10.57 -2.45 -3.20
N GLY A 137 -9.81 -2.31 -4.30
CA GLY A 137 -8.36 -2.31 -4.32
C GLY A 137 -7.79 -0.91 -4.06
N GLY A 138 -6.71 -0.84 -3.30
CA GLY A 138 -5.93 0.39 -3.07
C GLY A 138 -4.46 0.19 -3.44
N SER A 139 -4.19 -0.65 -4.46
CA SER A 139 -2.82 -0.89 -4.93
C SER A 139 -2.52 -0.01 -6.13
N THR A 140 -1.42 0.72 -6.08
CA THR A 140 -0.92 1.52 -7.20
C THR A 140 -0.24 0.66 -8.26
N ILE A 141 -0.03 1.20 -9.45
CA ILE A 141 0.74 0.54 -10.52
C ILE A 141 2.15 0.18 -10.03
N THR A 142 2.82 1.06 -9.29
CA THR A 142 4.15 0.79 -8.72
C THR A 142 4.14 -0.41 -7.78
N MET A 143 3.11 -0.55 -6.94
CA MET A 143 2.94 -1.72 -6.08
C MET A 143 2.67 -3.00 -6.88
N GLN A 144 1.95 -2.91 -7.99
CA GLN A 144 1.71 -4.03 -8.90
C GLN A 144 3.00 -4.46 -9.61
N VAL A 145 3.82 -3.52 -10.06
CA VAL A 145 5.15 -3.79 -10.61
C VAL A 145 6.02 -4.50 -9.57
N ALA A 146 6.11 -3.95 -8.36
CA ALA A 146 6.84 -4.55 -7.25
C ALA A 146 6.42 -6.01 -7.00
N ARG A 147 5.11 -6.27 -6.98
CA ARG A 147 4.56 -7.61 -6.82
C ARG A 147 4.96 -8.55 -7.94
N ASN A 148 4.79 -8.11 -9.18
CA ASN A 148 4.96 -8.99 -10.34
C ASN A 148 6.42 -9.36 -10.61
N PHE A 149 7.37 -8.49 -10.24
CA PHE A 149 8.79 -8.71 -10.48
C PHE A 149 9.51 -9.40 -9.33
N PHE A 150 9.09 -9.15 -8.08
CA PHE A 150 9.89 -9.54 -6.91
C PHE A 150 9.18 -10.49 -5.94
N LEU A 151 7.85 -10.64 -6.05
CA LEU A 151 7.08 -11.37 -5.06
C LEU A 151 6.34 -12.55 -5.66
N SER A 152 6.04 -13.54 -4.82
CA SER A 152 5.24 -14.70 -5.21
C SER A 152 3.76 -14.34 -5.36
N SER A 153 3.01 -15.19 -6.06
CA SER A 153 1.56 -15.02 -6.27
C SER A 153 0.72 -15.30 -5.02
N GLU A 154 1.30 -15.86 -3.95
CA GLU A 154 0.57 -16.17 -2.71
C GLU A 154 0.01 -14.90 -2.05
N ARG A 155 -1.26 -14.95 -1.68
CA ARG A 155 -1.96 -13.82 -1.04
C ARG A 155 -1.71 -13.85 0.47
N SER A 156 -0.81 -12.99 0.97
CA SER A 156 -0.54 -12.81 2.39
C SER A 156 -0.45 -11.33 2.78
N TYR A 157 -0.65 -11.04 4.05
CA TYR A 157 -0.45 -9.68 4.57
C TYR A 157 1.03 -9.28 4.56
N THR A 158 1.93 -10.24 4.80
CA THR A 158 3.37 -10.04 4.70
C THR A 158 3.76 -9.62 3.30
N ARG A 159 3.26 -10.29 2.26
CA ARG A 159 3.48 -9.90 0.87
C ARG A 159 3.02 -8.46 0.62
N LYS A 160 1.87 -8.03 1.18
CA LYS A 160 1.39 -6.66 1.01
C LYS A 160 2.33 -5.62 1.63
N LEU A 161 2.95 -5.94 2.76
CA LEU A 161 3.97 -5.10 3.38
C LEU A 161 5.21 -4.97 2.48
N TYR A 162 5.67 -6.08 1.88
CA TYR A 162 6.77 -6.08 0.92
C TYR A 162 6.43 -5.27 -0.34
N GLU A 163 5.19 -5.36 -0.87
CA GLU A 163 4.74 -4.54 -2.00
C GLU A 163 4.89 -3.04 -1.71
N VAL A 164 4.44 -2.60 -0.53
CA VAL A 164 4.54 -1.19 -0.10
C VAL A 164 6.00 -0.77 0.05
N ALA A 165 6.82 -1.58 0.73
CA ALA A 165 8.23 -1.27 0.95
C ALA A 165 9.04 -1.23 -0.36
N LEU A 166 8.77 -2.15 -1.31
CA LEU A 166 9.38 -2.17 -2.63
C LEU A 166 8.93 -0.98 -3.48
N ALA A 167 7.64 -0.64 -3.47
CA ALA A 167 7.13 0.52 -4.19
C ALA A 167 7.82 1.80 -3.71
N PHE A 168 7.98 1.95 -2.40
CA PHE A 168 8.72 3.07 -1.81
C PHE A 168 10.19 3.09 -2.25
N LYS A 169 10.87 1.93 -2.23
CA LYS A 169 12.26 1.79 -2.68
C LYS A 169 12.42 2.13 -4.18
N ILE A 170 11.50 1.66 -5.03
CA ILE A 170 11.50 1.95 -6.45
C ILE A 170 11.37 3.46 -6.68
N CYS A 171 10.42 4.12 -6.03
CA CYS A 171 10.22 5.56 -6.17
C CYS A 171 11.42 6.38 -5.69
N LEU A 172 12.02 6.03 -4.55
CA LEU A 172 13.21 6.75 -4.05
C LEU A 172 14.43 6.69 -4.97
N LEU A 173 14.53 5.66 -5.81
CA LEU A 173 15.71 5.45 -6.65
C LEU A 173 15.50 5.94 -8.09
N TYR A 174 14.25 6.18 -8.51
CA TYR A 174 13.92 6.64 -9.87
C TYR A 174 13.34 8.07 -9.91
N THR A 175 13.20 8.75 -8.78
CA THR A 175 12.88 10.18 -8.67
C THR A 175 14.12 10.99 -8.32
#